data_3ee4bd45d90851a3be8177a10c98b71d
#
_entry.id   3ee4bd45d90851a3be8177a10c98b71d
#
_cell.length_a   1.000
_cell.length_b   1.000
_cell.length_c   1.000
_cell.angle_alpha   90.00
_cell.angle_beta   90.00
_cell.angle_gamma   90.00
#
_symmetry.space_group_name_H-M   'P 1'
#
loop_
_entity.id
_entity.type
_entity.pdbx_description
1 polymer ?
#
loop_
_entity_poly.entity_id
_entity_poly.type
_entity_poly.pdbx_seq_one_letter_code
_entity_poly.pdbx_strand_id
1 'polypeptide(L)'
;MTGVDSDGEEGEPEKSERDSNGEGTPEPADPPARVLVVRGSRAFVLAPGETQETDLGVIELPADVRPGTVVETHLGEAFEVRRLRGPDLFDHLERTGAPMMPRDIGLVIGHTGVAAGDRALDAGTGTGVLAAYLGRLGVDVTTYERDPEFAAVARENMATAGVAEQVDVRTGDLTDELDAVEGGYDLLTLDTGDAPAMCGIP
;
A
#
# COMPACT_ATOMS: atom_id res chain seq x y z
N MET A 1 53.14 -60.99 23.55
CA MET A 1 51.99 -61.37 24.35
C MET A 1 50.94 -60.30 24.19
N THR A 2 49.88 -60.74 23.62
CA THR A 2 48.46 -60.25 23.54
C THR A 2 48.29 -58.90 22.89
N GLY A 3 47.81 -58.69 21.69
CA GLY A 3 46.71 -59.34 20.98
C GLY A 3 45.36 -58.76 21.41
N VAL A 4 44.88 -57.72 20.71
CA VAL A 4 43.45 -57.46 20.62
C VAL A 4 43.17 -56.78 19.29
N ASP A 5 42.54 -57.53 18.41
CA ASP A 5 41.86 -57.07 17.22
C ASP A 5 40.58 -56.30 17.66
N SER A 6 40.28 -55.20 16.99
CA SER A 6 38.94 -54.62 17.03
C SER A 6 38.57 -54.14 15.64
N ASP A 7 37.77 -54.97 14.98
CA ASP A 7 37.05 -54.68 13.76
C ASP A 7 36.14 -53.46 13.97
N GLY A 8 36.37 -52.38 13.23
CA GLY A 8 35.50 -51.22 13.13
C GLY A 8 34.60 -51.36 11.91
N GLU A 9 33.36 -51.70 12.07
CA GLU A 9 32.34 -51.62 11.03
C GLU A 9 32.13 -50.19 10.62
N GLU A 10 32.44 -49.90 9.36
CA GLU A 10 32.11 -48.68 8.70
C GLU A 10 30.62 -48.70 8.37
N GLY A 11 29.84 -47.96 9.15
CA GLY A 11 28.43 -47.69 8.89
C GLY A 11 28.30 -46.66 7.74
N GLU A 12 27.72 -47.07 6.62
CA GLU A 12 27.34 -46.19 5.52
C GLU A 12 26.32 -45.18 6.02
N PRO A 13 26.43 -43.87 5.60
CA PRO A 13 25.38 -42.90 5.93
C PRO A 13 24.13 -43.16 5.08
N GLU A 14 23.02 -43.42 5.75
CA GLU A 14 21.67 -43.45 5.17
C GLU A 14 21.43 -42.15 4.38
N LYS A 15 21.17 -42.33 3.09
CA LYS A 15 20.65 -41.24 2.22
C LYS A 15 19.21 -40.96 2.67
N SER A 16 19.03 -39.87 3.41
CA SER A 16 17.73 -39.29 3.64
C SER A 16 17.16 -38.83 2.29
N GLU A 17 16.16 -39.53 1.81
CA GLU A 17 15.30 -39.12 0.72
C GLU A 17 14.63 -37.81 1.14
N ARG A 18 15.07 -36.70 0.55
CA ARG A 18 14.34 -35.43 0.66
C ARG A 18 13.09 -35.59 -0.20
N ASP A 19 11.97 -35.72 0.48
CA ASP A 19 10.67 -35.56 -0.14
C ASP A 19 10.64 -34.26 -0.90
N SER A 20 10.50 -34.38 -2.23
CA SER A 20 10.22 -33.26 -3.14
C SER A 20 8.81 -32.78 -2.81
N ASN A 21 8.70 -31.85 -1.86
CA ASN A 21 7.46 -31.09 -1.66
C ASN A 21 7.12 -30.44 -3.00
N GLY A 22 5.97 -30.85 -3.55
CA GLY A 22 5.42 -30.32 -4.78
C GLY A 22 5.33 -28.80 -4.68
N GLU A 23 6.04 -28.14 -5.59
CA GLU A 23 5.82 -26.73 -5.87
C GLU A 23 4.39 -26.59 -6.37
N GLY A 24 3.45 -26.34 -5.44
CA GLY A 24 2.12 -25.87 -5.79
C GLY A 24 2.31 -24.55 -6.53
N THR A 25 1.89 -24.50 -7.78
CA THR A 25 1.82 -23.25 -8.54
C THR A 25 1.05 -22.25 -7.67
N PRO A 26 1.61 -21.10 -7.30
CA PRO A 26 0.88 -20.15 -6.48
C PRO A 26 -0.42 -19.79 -7.19
N GLU A 27 -1.52 -19.92 -6.45
CA GLU A 27 -2.83 -19.53 -6.91
C GLU A 27 -2.75 -18.09 -7.44
N PRO A 28 -3.32 -17.78 -8.62
CA PRO A 28 -3.22 -16.43 -9.17
C PRO A 28 -3.84 -15.45 -8.16
N ALA A 29 -3.01 -14.55 -7.64
CA ALA A 29 -3.46 -13.50 -6.73
C ALA A 29 -4.66 -12.77 -7.35
N ASP A 30 -5.61 -12.32 -6.53
CA ASP A 30 -6.74 -11.52 -6.98
C ASP A 30 -6.28 -10.33 -7.85
N PRO A 31 -7.12 -9.93 -8.84
CA PRO A 31 -6.80 -8.75 -9.64
C PRO A 31 -6.61 -7.54 -8.70
N PRO A 32 -5.61 -6.67 -8.97
CA PRO A 32 -5.41 -5.49 -8.15
C PRO A 32 -6.65 -4.58 -8.23
N ALA A 33 -6.99 -3.93 -7.12
CA ALA A 33 -8.13 -3.00 -7.06
C ALA A 33 -8.05 -1.90 -8.13
N ARG A 34 -6.84 -1.39 -8.41
CA ARG A 34 -6.56 -0.44 -9.49
C ARG A 34 -5.18 -0.68 -10.10
N VAL A 35 -5.04 -0.28 -11.36
CA VAL A 35 -3.79 -0.33 -12.13
C VAL A 35 -3.48 1.03 -12.73
N LEU A 36 -2.22 1.26 -13.08
CA LEU A 36 -1.77 2.41 -13.84
C LEU A 36 -1.66 2.01 -15.32
N VAL A 37 -2.38 2.73 -16.20
CA VAL A 37 -2.40 2.48 -17.65
C VAL A 37 -1.64 3.62 -18.31
N VAL A 38 -0.51 3.32 -18.96
CA VAL A 38 0.44 4.35 -19.41
C VAL A 38 0.80 4.25 -20.89
N ARG A 39 0.98 5.41 -21.51
CA ARG A 39 1.60 5.58 -22.83
C ARG A 39 2.30 6.92 -22.93
N GLY A 40 3.62 6.91 -22.99
CA GLY A 40 4.42 8.15 -22.99
C GLY A 40 4.17 8.97 -21.73
N SER A 41 3.67 10.20 -21.89
CA SER A 41 3.30 11.09 -20.76
C SER A 41 1.86 10.91 -20.28
N ARG A 42 1.07 10.06 -20.92
CA ARG A 42 -0.31 9.79 -20.52
C ARG A 42 -0.33 8.68 -19.47
N ALA A 43 -1.01 8.91 -18.38
CA ALA A 43 -1.18 7.94 -17.31
C ALA A 43 -2.59 8.08 -16.72
N PHE A 44 -3.25 6.94 -16.52
CA PHE A 44 -4.61 6.85 -15.98
C PHE A 44 -4.63 5.77 -14.89
N VAL A 45 -5.27 6.07 -13.76
CA VAL A 45 -5.51 5.10 -12.70
C VAL A 45 -6.90 4.53 -12.89
N LEU A 46 -6.98 3.26 -13.28
CA LEU A 46 -8.23 2.60 -13.65
C LEU A 46 -8.47 1.34 -12.81
N ALA A 47 -9.74 1.04 -12.55
CA ALA A 47 -10.14 -0.26 -12.02
C ALA A 47 -10.24 -1.31 -13.15
N PRO A 48 -10.01 -2.60 -12.86
CA PRO A 48 -10.33 -3.67 -13.80
C PRO A 48 -11.79 -3.57 -14.28
N GLY A 49 -12.01 -3.69 -15.58
CA GLY A 49 -13.33 -3.51 -16.20
C GLY A 49 -13.76 -2.08 -16.50
N GLU A 50 -12.97 -1.09 -16.12
CA GLU A 50 -13.25 0.33 -16.36
C GLU A 50 -12.95 0.73 -17.80
N THR A 51 -13.70 1.71 -18.31
CA THR A 51 -13.50 2.30 -19.64
C THR A 51 -13.00 3.74 -19.50
N GLN A 52 -11.98 4.09 -20.27
CA GLN A 52 -11.38 5.45 -20.29
C GLN A 52 -11.36 6.03 -21.69
N GLU A 53 -11.96 7.20 -21.86
CA GLU A 53 -11.81 7.99 -23.06
C GLU A 53 -10.50 8.77 -23.07
N THR A 54 -9.79 8.73 -24.19
CA THR A 54 -8.53 9.46 -24.38
C THR A 54 -8.50 10.13 -25.76
N ASP A 55 -7.54 11.01 -25.97
CA ASP A 55 -7.27 11.59 -27.30
C ASP A 55 -6.72 10.56 -28.32
N LEU A 56 -6.36 9.37 -27.86
CA LEU A 56 -5.89 8.24 -28.67
C LEU A 56 -6.96 7.14 -28.82
N GLY A 57 -8.21 7.42 -28.47
CA GLY A 57 -9.32 6.49 -28.50
C GLY A 57 -9.71 5.99 -27.10
N VAL A 58 -10.66 5.06 -27.08
CA VAL A 58 -11.22 4.50 -25.85
C VAL A 58 -10.43 3.27 -25.43
N ILE A 59 -10.00 3.25 -24.17
CA ILE A 59 -9.44 2.08 -23.51
C ILE A 59 -10.59 1.34 -22.83
N GLU A 60 -10.77 0.06 -23.14
CA GLU A 60 -11.64 -0.85 -22.41
C GLU A 60 -10.75 -1.82 -21.62
N LEU A 61 -10.68 -1.64 -20.29
CA LEU A 61 -9.79 -2.44 -19.45
C LEU A 61 -10.45 -3.79 -19.13
N PRO A 62 -9.82 -4.94 -19.44
CA PRO A 62 -10.37 -6.25 -19.07
C PRO A 62 -10.57 -6.38 -17.55
N ALA A 63 -11.62 -7.06 -17.10
CA ALA A 63 -11.91 -7.29 -15.69
C ALA A 63 -10.84 -8.16 -14.98
N ASP A 64 -10.12 -8.97 -15.73
CA ASP A 64 -9.05 -9.84 -15.25
C ASP A 64 -7.64 -9.30 -15.56
N VAL A 65 -7.54 -8.02 -15.92
CA VAL A 65 -6.28 -7.37 -16.30
C VAL A 65 -5.21 -7.53 -15.21
N ARG A 66 -3.97 -7.73 -15.66
CA ARG A 66 -2.81 -7.86 -14.77
C ARG A 66 -1.73 -6.85 -15.15
N PRO A 67 -0.97 -6.33 -14.18
CA PRO A 67 0.23 -5.56 -14.47
C PRO A 67 1.22 -6.34 -15.35
N GLY A 68 1.78 -5.67 -16.35
CA GLY A 68 2.66 -6.26 -17.35
C GLY A 68 1.95 -6.60 -18.67
N THR A 69 0.61 -6.45 -18.74
CA THR A 69 -0.12 -6.59 -20.00
C THR A 69 -0.10 -5.30 -20.82
N VAL A 70 -0.46 -5.41 -22.09
CA VAL A 70 -0.71 -4.29 -22.99
C VAL A 70 -2.16 -4.33 -23.40
N VAL A 71 -2.85 -3.20 -23.34
CA VAL A 71 -4.21 -3.01 -23.82
C VAL A 71 -4.21 -2.02 -24.99
N GLU A 72 -5.08 -2.22 -25.95
CA GLU A 72 -5.19 -1.33 -27.10
C GLU A 72 -6.50 -0.57 -27.04
N THR A 73 -6.46 0.70 -27.44
CA THR A 73 -7.69 1.46 -27.70
C THR A 73 -8.39 0.91 -28.92
N HIS A 74 -9.68 1.28 -29.12
CA HIS A 74 -10.41 0.95 -30.33
C HIS A 74 -9.79 1.48 -31.64
N LEU A 75 -8.80 2.40 -31.54
CA LEU A 75 -8.01 2.91 -32.68
C LEU A 75 -6.67 2.18 -32.85
N GLY A 76 -6.39 1.12 -32.07
CA GLY A 76 -5.16 0.33 -32.15
C GLY A 76 -3.95 0.94 -31.45
N GLU A 77 -4.16 1.92 -30.56
CA GLU A 77 -3.10 2.56 -29.81
C GLU A 77 -2.81 1.79 -28.51
N ALA A 78 -1.59 1.31 -28.36
CA ALA A 78 -1.19 0.43 -27.25
C ALA A 78 -0.85 1.22 -25.98
N PHE A 79 -1.36 0.76 -24.84
CA PHE A 79 -1.06 1.23 -23.50
C PHE A 79 -0.53 0.09 -22.65
N GLU A 80 0.52 0.34 -21.87
CA GLU A 80 1.08 -0.62 -20.93
C GLU A 80 0.33 -0.54 -19.59
N VAL A 81 -0.04 -1.69 -19.03
CA VAL A 81 -0.66 -1.80 -17.72
C VAL A 81 0.42 -2.06 -16.67
N ARG A 82 0.51 -1.18 -15.68
CA ARG A 82 1.50 -1.24 -14.59
C ARG A 82 0.82 -1.37 -13.23
N ARG A 83 1.58 -1.87 -12.27
CA ARG A 83 1.17 -1.81 -10.86
C ARG A 83 1.22 -0.36 -10.39
N LEU A 84 0.14 0.10 -9.76
CA LEU A 84 0.10 1.39 -9.07
C LEU A 84 1.08 1.38 -7.88
N ARG A 85 2.00 2.34 -7.82
CA ARG A 85 3.02 2.45 -6.78
C ARG A 85 2.85 3.74 -5.96
N GLY A 86 3.61 3.86 -4.87
CA GLY A 86 3.55 5.04 -4.00
C GLY A 86 3.71 6.38 -4.74
N PRO A 87 4.75 6.60 -5.56
CA PRO A 87 4.89 7.85 -6.31
C PRO A 87 3.70 8.16 -7.23
N ASP A 88 3.07 7.12 -7.82
CA ASP A 88 1.89 7.29 -8.65
C ASP A 88 0.69 7.83 -7.83
N LEU A 89 0.57 7.44 -6.54
CA LEU A 89 -0.45 7.99 -5.65
C LEU A 89 -0.27 9.49 -5.46
N PHE A 90 0.95 9.96 -5.27
CA PHE A 90 1.23 11.38 -5.15
C PHE A 90 0.81 12.17 -6.41
N ASP A 91 0.98 11.58 -7.59
CA ASP A 91 0.68 12.23 -8.87
C ASP A 91 -0.80 12.15 -9.25
N HIS A 92 -1.54 11.13 -8.79
CA HIS A 92 -2.88 10.80 -9.30
C HIS A 92 -4.00 10.86 -8.27
N LEU A 93 -3.74 10.93 -6.96
CA LEU A 93 -4.78 11.15 -5.97
C LEU A 93 -5.35 12.57 -6.09
N GLU A 94 -6.65 12.72 -5.87
CA GLU A 94 -7.31 14.01 -5.89
C GLU A 94 -6.80 14.90 -4.75
N ARG A 95 -6.41 16.13 -5.07
CA ARG A 95 -5.72 17.02 -4.15
C ARG A 95 -6.70 17.94 -3.43
N THR A 96 -6.60 18.00 -2.11
CA THR A 96 -7.30 18.96 -1.25
C THR A 96 -6.40 20.11 -0.80
N GLY A 97 -5.08 19.96 -0.98
CA GLY A 97 -4.07 20.94 -0.58
C GLY A 97 -2.69 20.52 -1.06
N ALA A 98 -1.64 20.87 -0.33
CA ALA A 98 -0.28 20.46 -0.60
C ALA A 98 -0.02 19.08 0.05
N PRO A 99 0.01 17.98 -0.71
CA PRO A 99 0.27 16.67 -0.15
C PRO A 99 1.72 16.53 0.32
N MET A 100 1.95 15.69 1.34
CA MET A 100 3.30 15.34 1.78
C MET A 100 4.07 14.69 0.61
N MET A 101 5.30 15.17 0.38
CA MET A 101 6.13 14.67 -0.72
C MET A 101 6.58 13.23 -0.45
N PRO A 102 6.69 12.36 -1.47
CA PRO A 102 7.16 10.98 -1.31
C PRO A 102 8.50 10.83 -0.59
N ARG A 103 9.42 11.81 -0.76
CA ARG A 103 10.71 11.85 -0.05
C ARG A 103 10.53 12.03 1.46
N ASP A 104 9.57 12.89 1.87
CA ASP A 104 9.32 13.20 3.28
C ASP A 104 8.60 12.02 3.95
N ILE A 105 7.68 11.36 3.24
CA ILE A 105 7.08 10.09 3.66
C ILE A 105 8.16 9.02 3.84
N GLY A 106 9.13 8.93 2.92
CA GLY A 106 10.28 8.02 3.05
C GLY A 106 11.12 8.29 4.30
N LEU A 107 11.26 9.57 4.70
CA LEU A 107 11.92 9.94 5.95
C LEU A 107 11.10 9.50 7.17
N VAL A 108 9.78 9.72 7.18
CA VAL A 108 8.91 9.23 8.26
C VAL A 108 9.09 7.72 8.44
N ILE A 109 8.93 6.94 7.38
CA ILE A 109 9.04 5.48 7.44
C ILE A 109 10.45 5.06 7.88
N GLY A 110 11.50 5.66 7.31
CA GLY A 110 12.89 5.29 7.58
C GLY A 110 13.36 5.65 8.99
N HIS A 111 12.86 6.74 9.58
CA HIS A 111 13.26 7.17 10.93
C HIS A 111 12.45 6.49 12.03
N THR A 112 11.18 6.17 11.78
CA THR A 112 10.32 5.54 12.78
C THR A 112 10.43 4.02 12.77
N GLY A 113 10.74 3.43 11.61
CA GLY A 113 10.78 1.99 11.41
C GLY A 113 9.38 1.36 11.35
N VAL A 114 8.32 2.19 11.15
CA VAL A 114 6.93 1.71 11.05
C VAL A 114 6.79 0.62 9.98
N ALA A 115 6.06 -0.43 10.29
CA ALA A 115 5.97 -1.65 9.49
C ALA A 115 4.57 -2.27 9.50
N ALA A 116 4.39 -3.35 8.76
CA ALA A 116 3.13 -4.09 8.72
C ALA A 116 2.74 -4.62 10.10
N GLY A 117 1.49 -4.40 10.48
CA GLY A 117 0.93 -4.78 11.78
C GLY A 117 1.03 -3.69 12.85
N ASP A 118 1.76 -2.59 12.59
CA ASP A 118 1.77 -1.41 13.46
C ASP A 118 0.47 -0.62 13.30
N ARG A 119 0.16 0.20 14.31
CA ARG A 119 -0.97 1.12 14.33
C ARG A 119 -0.47 2.57 14.25
N ALA A 120 -1.03 3.36 13.36
CA ALA A 120 -0.71 4.77 13.22
C ALA A 120 -1.93 5.66 13.51
N LEU A 121 -1.70 6.73 14.26
CA LEU A 121 -2.64 7.83 14.42
C LEU A 121 -2.10 9.06 13.69
N ASP A 122 -2.91 9.63 12.83
CA ASP A 122 -2.54 10.76 11.99
C ASP A 122 -3.55 11.90 12.15
N ALA A 123 -3.08 13.13 12.19
CA ALA A 123 -3.94 14.31 12.20
C ALA A 123 -3.50 15.31 11.13
N GLY A 124 -4.47 15.71 10.31
CA GLY A 124 -4.25 16.50 9.11
C GLY A 124 -4.16 15.61 7.88
N THR A 125 -5.18 14.76 7.68
CA THR A 125 -5.25 13.82 6.54
C THR A 125 -4.96 14.48 5.20
N GLY A 126 -5.55 15.66 4.96
CA GLY A 126 -5.42 16.36 3.69
C GLY A 126 -5.80 15.46 2.50
N THR A 127 -4.91 15.35 1.52
CA THR A 127 -5.08 14.44 0.37
C THR A 127 -5.03 12.95 0.77
N GLY A 128 -4.47 12.61 1.94
CA GLY A 128 -4.31 11.24 2.43
C GLY A 128 -3.12 10.48 1.84
N VAL A 129 -2.15 11.16 1.22
CA VAL A 129 -1.00 10.47 0.59
C VAL A 129 -0.17 9.72 1.62
N LEU A 130 0.13 10.33 2.79
CA LEU A 130 0.85 9.64 3.88
C LEU A 130 0.07 8.41 4.36
N ALA A 131 -1.22 8.57 4.67
CA ALA A 131 -2.08 7.47 5.12
C ALA A 131 -2.15 6.33 4.09
N ALA A 132 -2.24 6.67 2.79
CA ALA A 132 -2.22 5.69 1.71
C ALA A 132 -0.89 4.93 1.62
N TYR A 133 0.26 5.58 1.82
CA TYR A 133 1.56 4.91 1.87
C TYR A 133 1.65 3.95 3.05
N LEU A 134 1.24 4.39 4.24
CA LEU A 134 1.24 3.57 5.46
C LEU A 134 0.30 2.36 5.33
N GLY A 135 -0.93 2.57 4.87
CA GLY A 135 -1.88 1.48 4.62
C GLY A 135 -1.34 0.45 3.62
N ARG A 136 -0.62 0.88 2.57
CA ARG A 136 0.02 -0.02 1.61
C ARG A 136 1.24 -0.79 2.17
N LEU A 137 1.81 -0.33 3.26
CA LEU A 137 2.81 -1.07 4.03
C LEU A 137 2.17 -2.11 4.95
N GLY A 138 0.85 -2.10 5.13
CA GLY A 138 0.11 -2.97 6.05
C GLY A 138 0.02 -2.40 7.46
N VAL A 139 0.10 -1.08 7.60
CA VAL A 139 -0.14 -0.35 8.85
C VAL A 139 -1.63 -0.07 8.97
N ASP A 140 -2.21 -0.27 10.15
CA ASP A 140 -3.59 0.13 10.47
C ASP A 140 -3.59 1.61 10.84
N VAL A 141 -4.17 2.45 9.98
CA VAL A 141 -4.12 3.90 10.12
C VAL A 141 -5.48 4.45 10.53
N THR A 142 -5.51 5.22 11.61
CA THR A 142 -6.63 6.13 11.93
C THR A 142 -6.17 7.55 11.65
N THR A 143 -6.86 8.26 10.77
CA THR A 143 -6.48 9.63 10.40
C THR A 143 -7.66 10.59 10.52
N TYR A 144 -7.41 11.79 11.02
CA TYR A 144 -8.42 12.82 11.27
C TYR A 144 -8.27 14.00 10.32
N GLU A 145 -9.40 14.36 9.70
CA GLU A 145 -9.54 15.57 8.88
C GLU A 145 -10.74 16.39 9.36
N ARG A 146 -10.49 17.63 9.75
CA ARG A 146 -11.55 18.51 10.28
C ARG A 146 -12.48 19.05 9.21
N ASP A 147 -12.00 19.20 7.98
CA ASP A 147 -12.82 19.64 6.85
C ASP A 147 -13.59 18.44 6.27
N PRO A 148 -14.94 18.43 6.33
CA PRO A 148 -15.72 17.29 5.84
C PRO A 148 -15.60 17.07 4.33
N GLU A 149 -15.37 18.12 3.54
CA GLU A 149 -15.18 17.98 2.09
C GLU A 149 -13.82 17.30 1.81
N PHE A 150 -12.77 17.71 2.52
CA PHE A 150 -11.44 17.08 2.40
C PHE A 150 -11.45 15.63 2.91
N ALA A 151 -12.16 15.37 4.01
CA ALA A 151 -12.32 14.00 4.51
C ALA A 151 -13.05 13.09 3.51
N ALA A 152 -14.02 13.61 2.77
CA ALA A 152 -14.70 12.85 1.71
C ALA A 152 -13.73 12.50 0.57
N VAL A 153 -12.96 13.48 0.07
CA VAL A 153 -11.93 13.26 -0.95
C VAL A 153 -10.88 12.26 -0.47
N ALA A 154 -10.42 12.37 0.79
CA ALA A 154 -9.45 11.43 1.33
C ALA A 154 -9.99 9.98 1.35
N ARG A 155 -11.26 9.75 1.69
CA ARG A 155 -11.88 8.40 1.64
C ARG A 155 -11.89 7.85 0.22
N GLU A 156 -12.25 8.66 -0.77
CA GLU A 156 -12.21 8.25 -2.19
C GLU A 156 -10.77 7.94 -2.63
N ASN A 157 -9.81 8.73 -2.15
CA ASN A 157 -8.38 8.47 -2.39
C ASN A 157 -7.92 7.15 -1.77
N MET A 158 -8.41 6.77 -0.56
CA MET A 158 -8.08 5.46 0.05
C MET A 158 -8.65 4.31 -0.78
N ALA A 159 -9.86 4.44 -1.31
CA ALA A 159 -10.44 3.47 -2.24
C ALA A 159 -9.60 3.37 -3.54
N THR A 160 -9.17 4.52 -4.09
CA THR A 160 -8.29 4.57 -5.28
C THR A 160 -6.93 3.94 -5.01
N ALA A 161 -6.35 4.16 -3.83
CA ALA A 161 -5.08 3.57 -3.42
C ALA A 161 -5.19 2.06 -3.08
N GLY A 162 -6.41 1.52 -2.93
CA GLY A 162 -6.67 0.13 -2.56
C GLY A 162 -6.34 -0.17 -1.08
N VAL A 163 -6.57 0.81 -0.20
CA VAL A 163 -6.24 0.73 1.24
C VAL A 163 -7.42 1.12 2.16
N ALA A 164 -8.63 1.14 1.62
CA ALA A 164 -9.83 1.55 2.38
C ALA A 164 -10.12 0.64 3.61
N GLU A 165 -9.60 -0.58 3.64
CA GLU A 165 -9.72 -1.48 4.79
C GLU A 165 -8.65 -1.25 5.86
N GLN A 166 -7.50 -0.66 5.48
CA GLN A 166 -6.37 -0.37 6.37
C GLN A 166 -6.40 1.04 6.92
N VAL A 167 -7.17 1.96 6.29
CA VAL A 167 -7.15 3.38 6.63
C VAL A 167 -8.56 3.86 6.98
N ASP A 168 -8.77 4.18 8.24
CA ASP A 168 -10.01 4.79 8.75
C ASP A 168 -9.88 6.32 8.75
N VAL A 169 -10.55 6.98 7.80
CA VAL A 169 -10.56 8.45 7.70
C VAL A 169 -11.77 9.00 8.49
N ARG A 170 -11.47 9.66 9.60
CA ARG A 170 -12.46 10.28 10.47
C ARG A 170 -12.60 11.78 10.20
N THR A 171 -13.84 12.25 10.17
CA THR A 171 -14.12 13.69 10.06
C THR A 171 -14.19 14.28 11.46
N GLY A 172 -13.33 15.21 11.78
CA GLY A 172 -13.28 15.86 13.09
C GLY A 172 -11.91 16.43 13.40
N ASP A 173 -11.81 17.16 14.50
CA ASP A 173 -10.53 17.62 15.04
C ASP A 173 -10.03 16.60 16.06
N LEU A 174 -8.83 16.09 15.88
CA LEU A 174 -8.24 15.12 16.82
C LEU A 174 -8.20 15.67 18.24
N THR A 175 -8.02 16.98 18.43
CA THR A 175 -8.00 17.60 19.77
C THR A 175 -9.32 17.44 20.53
N ASP A 176 -10.44 17.44 19.82
CA ASP A 176 -11.76 17.27 20.42
C ASP A 176 -12.08 15.80 20.70
N GLU A 177 -11.40 14.88 20.01
CA GLU A 177 -11.60 13.44 20.07
C GLU A 177 -10.57 12.69 20.94
N LEU A 178 -9.62 13.41 21.56
CA LEU A 178 -8.51 12.79 22.32
C LEU A 178 -8.98 11.84 23.43
N ASP A 179 -10.05 12.18 24.13
CA ASP A 179 -10.61 11.34 25.19
C ASP A 179 -11.23 10.02 24.67
N ALA A 180 -11.58 9.98 23.38
CA ALA A 180 -12.13 8.80 22.70
C ALA A 180 -11.04 7.97 21.96
N VAL A 181 -9.81 8.50 21.86
CA VAL A 181 -8.69 7.78 21.24
C VAL A 181 -8.17 6.72 22.20
N GLU A 182 -8.42 5.47 21.87
CA GLU A 182 -7.81 4.35 22.59
C GLU A 182 -6.33 4.29 22.32
N GLY A 183 -5.49 4.26 23.35
CA GLY A 183 -4.03 4.20 23.25
C GLY A 183 -3.51 2.95 22.53
N GLY A 184 -2.20 2.90 22.31
CA GLY A 184 -1.53 1.76 21.68
C GLY A 184 -1.26 1.98 20.19
N TYR A 185 -0.88 3.20 19.83
CA TYR A 185 -0.32 3.51 18.52
C TYR A 185 1.21 3.45 18.55
N ASP A 186 1.79 2.92 17.49
CA ASP A 186 3.24 2.81 17.30
C ASP A 186 3.79 4.05 16.60
N LEU A 187 2.95 4.74 15.83
CA LEU A 187 3.28 5.99 15.13
C LEU A 187 2.20 7.05 15.38
N LEU A 188 2.67 8.26 15.68
CA LEU A 188 1.84 9.47 15.70
C LEU A 188 2.41 10.48 14.71
N THR A 189 1.57 10.95 13.78
CA THR A 189 1.89 12.02 12.84
C THR A 189 0.92 13.18 13.01
N LEU A 190 1.46 14.40 13.16
CA LEU A 190 0.71 15.63 13.40
C LEU A 190 1.12 16.69 12.38
N ASP A 191 0.38 16.80 11.30
CA ASP A 191 0.59 17.81 10.26
C ASP A 191 -0.55 18.86 10.32
N THR A 192 -0.68 19.48 11.50
CA THR A 192 -1.69 20.49 11.78
C THR A 192 -1.07 21.72 12.45
N GLY A 193 -1.73 22.89 12.33
CA GLY A 193 -1.29 24.11 13.01
C GLY A 193 -1.28 24.01 14.53
N ASP A 194 -2.03 23.07 15.09
CA ASP A 194 -2.22 22.87 16.53
C ASP A 194 -1.37 21.70 17.10
N ALA A 195 -0.45 21.16 16.29
CA ALA A 195 0.41 20.05 16.67
C ALA A 195 1.09 20.19 18.06
N PRO A 196 1.55 21.39 18.48
CA PRO A 196 2.12 21.56 19.84
C PRO A 196 1.14 21.25 20.97
N ALA A 197 -0.16 21.48 20.79
CA ALA A 197 -1.17 21.18 21.81
C ALA A 197 -1.44 19.67 21.93
N MET A 198 -1.16 18.90 20.89
CA MET A 198 -1.35 17.45 20.83
C MET A 198 -0.15 16.65 21.38
N CYS A 199 1.00 17.28 21.66
CA CYS A 199 2.21 16.60 22.14
C CYS A 199 2.08 16.00 23.56
N GLY A 200 0.91 15.95 24.16
CA GLY A 200 0.62 15.31 25.45
C GLY A 200 -0.27 14.08 25.35
N ILE A 201 -0.48 13.54 24.17
CA ILE A 201 -1.28 12.33 23.95
C ILE A 201 -0.56 11.13 24.58
N PRO A 202 -1.24 10.33 25.45
CA PRO A 202 -0.64 9.22 26.18
C PRO A 202 -0.26 8.03 25.31
#